data_a5fe4e4de3c5d36a7b67c0b225cadafe
#
_entry.id   a5fe4e4de3c5d36a7b67c0b225cadafe
#
_cell.length_a   1.000
_cell.length_b   1.000
_cell.length_c   1.000
_cell.angle_alpha   90.00
_cell.angle_beta   90.00
_cell.angle_gamma   90.00
#
_symmetry.space_group_name_H-M   'P 1'
#
loop_
_entity.id
_entity.type
_entity.pdbx_description
1 polymer ?
#
loop_
_entity_poly.entity_id
_entity_poly.type
_entity_poly.pdbx_seq_one_letter_code
_entity_poly.pdbx_strand_id
1 'polypeptide(L)'
;MYPIVSCYIGKTSVVENDCLCCAERKMIRGMLRTCCKKGFDITEFPAWLHRKHGTMVIYRLRRDGVMGISLPCVLCRKVIEKFKIRWIAFDGFQWIDSLRSDNIPRARPTNRQRTWMNFTD
;
A
#
# COMPACT_ATOMS: atom_id res chain seq x y z
N MET A 1 -7.07 19.21 -8.80
CA MET A 1 -7.34 17.85 -9.26
C MET A 1 -6.41 16.84 -8.61
N TYR A 2 -6.94 15.70 -8.26
CA TYR A 2 -6.23 14.77 -7.37
C TYR A 2 -5.23 13.92 -8.12
N PRO A 3 -4.04 13.68 -7.56
CA PRO A 3 -3.08 12.76 -8.14
C PRO A 3 -3.64 11.34 -8.17
N ILE A 4 -3.25 10.60 -9.18
CA ILE A 4 -3.59 9.17 -9.25
C ILE A 4 -2.63 8.42 -8.33
N VAL A 5 -3.18 7.61 -7.43
CA VAL A 5 -2.40 6.74 -6.56
C VAL A 5 -2.64 5.30 -7.02
N SER A 6 -1.58 4.63 -7.37
CA SER A 6 -1.64 3.25 -7.82
C SER A 6 -0.68 2.40 -7.03
N CYS A 7 -0.99 1.13 -6.90
CA CYS A 7 -0.03 0.17 -6.35
C CYS A 7 -0.16 -1.17 -7.06
N TYR A 8 0.93 -1.93 -7.04
CA TYR A 8 0.93 -3.30 -7.54
C TYR A 8 1.88 -4.15 -6.70
N ILE A 9 1.64 -5.44 -6.73
CA ILE A 9 2.50 -6.42 -6.09
C ILE A 9 3.18 -7.19 -7.23
N GLY A 10 4.49 -7.02 -7.34
CA GLY A 10 5.24 -7.57 -8.47
C GLY A 10 4.82 -6.93 -9.78
N LYS A 11 4.70 -7.74 -10.84
CA LYS A 11 4.32 -7.28 -12.18
C LYS A 11 2.93 -7.74 -12.61
N THR A 12 2.16 -8.31 -11.70
CA THR A 12 0.93 -9.02 -12.04
C THR A 12 -0.34 -8.22 -11.89
N SER A 13 -0.37 -7.19 -11.04
CA SER A 13 -1.57 -6.41 -10.76
C SER A 13 -1.25 -4.96 -10.51
N VAL A 14 -2.12 -4.09 -10.99
CA VAL A 14 -2.10 -2.66 -10.68
C VAL A 14 -3.49 -2.27 -10.24
N VAL A 15 -3.59 -1.56 -9.11
CA VAL A 15 -4.86 -1.11 -8.55
C VAL A 15 -4.76 0.38 -8.26
N GLU A 16 -5.79 1.13 -8.64
CA GLU A 16 -5.87 2.57 -8.35
C GLU A 16 -6.76 2.82 -7.14
N ASN A 17 -6.49 3.90 -6.42
CA ASN A 17 -7.32 4.30 -5.30
C ASN A 17 -8.69 4.78 -5.79
N ASP A 18 -9.69 4.64 -4.93
CA ASP A 18 -10.99 5.25 -5.14
C ASP A 18 -11.35 6.15 -3.95
N CYS A 19 -12.56 6.70 -3.94
CA CYS A 19 -12.98 7.63 -2.89
C CYS A 19 -13.21 6.95 -1.53
N LEU A 20 -13.33 5.63 -1.47
CA LEU A 20 -13.65 4.88 -0.26
C LEU A 20 -12.46 4.09 0.28
N CYS A 21 -11.50 3.77 -0.57
CA CYS A 21 -10.42 2.86 -0.19
C CYS A 21 -9.11 3.25 -0.89
N CYS A 22 -8.03 3.28 -0.14
CA CYS A 22 -6.71 3.47 -0.71
C CYS A 22 -6.32 2.27 -1.57
N ALA A 23 -5.47 2.52 -2.58
CA ALA A 23 -5.05 1.48 -3.52
C ALA A 23 -4.40 0.28 -2.81
N GLU A 24 -3.58 0.54 -1.78
CA GLU A 24 -2.88 -0.52 -1.04
C GLU A 24 -3.87 -1.49 -0.38
N ARG A 25 -4.85 -0.95 0.36
CA ARG A 25 -5.85 -1.80 1.04
C ARG A 25 -6.75 -2.51 0.04
N LYS A 26 -7.10 -1.85 -1.05
CA LYS A 26 -7.91 -2.42 -2.12
C LYS A 26 -7.20 -3.61 -2.76
N MET A 27 -5.91 -3.48 -3.03
CA MET A 27 -5.10 -4.55 -3.60
C MET A 27 -4.95 -5.72 -2.63
N ILE A 28 -4.63 -5.45 -1.37
CA ILE A 28 -4.46 -6.50 -0.35
C ILE A 28 -5.76 -7.28 -0.17
N ARG A 29 -6.90 -6.58 -0.12
CA ARG A 29 -8.21 -7.23 -0.01
C ARG A 29 -8.49 -8.15 -1.19
N GLY A 30 -8.17 -7.70 -2.40
CA GLY A 30 -8.34 -8.49 -3.61
C GLY A 30 -7.45 -9.74 -3.62
N MET A 31 -6.19 -9.59 -3.21
CA MET A 31 -5.25 -10.70 -3.14
C MET A 31 -5.63 -11.71 -2.06
N LEU A 32 -6.11 -11.24 -0.91
CA LEU A 32 -6.59 -12.11 0.16
C LEU A 32 -7.78 -12.94 -0.31
N ARG A 33 -8.71 -12.32 -1.02
CA ARG A 33 -9.87 -13.02 -1.60
C ARG A 33 -9.43 -14.10 -2.56
N THR A 34 -8.46 -13.81 -3.43
CA THR A 34 -7.90 -14.78 -4.37
C THR A 34 -7.24 -15.96 -3.64
N CYS A 35 -6.45 -15.66 -2.61
CA CYS A 35 -5.79 -16.66 -1.79
C CYS A 35 -6.80 -17.61 -1.15
N CYS A 36 -7.85 -17.07 -0.55
CA CYS A 36 -8.89 -17.87 0.09
C CYS A 36 -9.67 -18.74 -0.92
N LYS A 37 -9.94 -18.21 -2.11
CA LYS A 37 -10.58 -18.97 -3.18
C LYS A 37 -9.77 -20.17 -3.63
N LYS A 38 -8.44 -20.10 -3.51
CA LYS A 38 -7.56 -21.21 -3.85
C LYS A 38 -7.42 -22.23 -2.72
N GLY A 39 -8.15 -22.06 -1.63
CA GLY A 39 -8.17 -22.99 -0.53
C GLY A 39 -7.17 -22.73 0.58
N PHE A 40 -6.44 -21.62 0.52
CA PHE A 40 -5.50 -21.26 1.58
C PHE A 40 -6.21 -20.57 2.73
N ASP A 41 -5.70 -20.75 3.95
CA ASP A 41 -6.16 -20.05 5.13
C ASP A 41 -5.55 -18.67 5.22
N ILE A 42 -6.17 -17.76 5.98
CA ILE A 42 -5.68 -16.41 6.18
C ILE A 42 -4.28 -16.39 6.81
N THR A 43 -3.97 -17.36 7.64
CA THR A 43 -2.63 -17.50 8.26
C THR A 43 -1.54 -17.82 7.23
N GLU A 44 -1.93 -18.38 6.09
CA GLU A 44 -1.02 -18.73 4.99
C GLU A 44 -0.86 -17.58 3.98
N PHE A 45 -1.68 -16.54 4.10
CA PHE A 45 -1.70 -15.44 3.15
C PHE A 45 -0.35 -14.72 3.01
N PRO A 46 0.35 -14.33 4.10
CA PRO A 46 1.64 -13.65 3.95
C PRO A 46 2.66 -14.45 3.13
N ALA A 47 2.80 -15.73 3.41
CA ALA A 47 3.73 -16.58 2.67
C ALA A 47 3.30 -16.79 1.22
N TRP A 48 2.00 -17.00 0.99
CA TRP A 48 1.44 -17.15 -0.35
C TRP A 48 1.69 -15.88 -1.18
N LEU A 49 1.42 -14.71 -0.58
CA LEU A 49 1.57 -13.42 -1.26
C LEU A 49 3.03 -13.17 -1.64
N HIS A 50 3.95 -13.46 -0.73
CA HIS A 50 5.39 -13.27 -0.98
C HIS A 50 5.86 -14.15 -2.14
N ARG A 51 5.46 -15.42 -2.16
CA ARG A 51 5.85 -16.36 -3.24
C ARG A 51 5.22 -16.00 -4.58
N LYS A 52 3.95 -15.58 -4.57
CA LYS A 52 3.18 -15.38 -5.81
C LYS A 52 3.43 -14.01 -6.42
N HIS A 53 3.54 -12.97 -5.62
CA HIS A 53 3.54 -11.59 -6.08
C HIS A 53 4.79 -10.79 -5.68
N GLY A 54 5.41 -11.11 -4.57
CA GLY A 54 6.62 -10.42 -4.10
C GLY A 54 6.33 -9.09 -3.43
N THR A 55 7.08 -8.07 -3.80
CA THR A 55 7.02 -6.75 -3.16
C THR A 55 5.91 -5.89 -3.74
N MET A 56 5.15 -5.23 -2.85
CA MET A 56 4.16 -4.24 -3.25
C MET A 56 4.84 -2.92 -3.55
N VAL A 57 4.67 -2.40 -4.75
CA VAL A 57 5.20 -1.10 -5.16
C VAL A 57 4.07 -0.09 -5.17
N ILE A 58 4.24 0.97 -4.40
CA ILE A 58 3.24 2.03 -4.28
C ILE A 58 3.80 3.27 -4.97
N TYR A 59 3.07 3.78 -5.96
CA TYR A 59 3.48 4.99 -6.66
C TYR A 59 2.29 5.91 -6.87
N ARG A 60 2.61 7.19 -7.02
CA ARG A 60 1.62 8.22 -7.23
C ARG A 60 2.11 9.13 -8.35
N LEU A 61 1.34 9.20 -9.42
CA LEU A 61 1.68 10.02 -10.56
C LEU A 61 0.79 11.26 -10.56
N ARG A 62 1.42 12.44 -10.55
CA ARG A 62 0.72 13.71 -10.61
C ARG A 62 0.31 14.00 -12.05
N ARG A 63 -0.62 14.93 -12.23
CA ARG A 63 -1.10 15.31 -13.58
C ARG A 63 -0.01 15.84 -14.49
N ASP A 64 0.98 16.50 -13.90
CA ASP A 64 2.11 17.04 -14.66
C ASP A 64 3.12 15.97 -15.05
N GLY A 65 2.86 14.70 -14.73
CA GLY A 65 3.74 13.59 -15.01
C GLY A 65 4.85 13.39 -13.97
N VAL A 66 4.88 14.22 -12.94
CA VAL A 66 5.89 14.14 -11.89
C VAL A 66 5.46 13.13 -10.83
N MET A 67 6.41 12.33 -10.34
CA MET A 67 6.16 11.36 -9.27
C MET A 67 5.89 12.09 -7.95
N GLY A 68 4.74 11.82 -7.34
CA GLY A 68 4.39 12.38 -6.04
C GLY A 68 4.74 11.45 -4.89
N ILE A 69 4.62 11.95 -3.67
CA ILE A 69 4.82 11.16 -2.46
C ILE A 69 3.77 10.07 -2.40
N SER A 70 4.21 8.81 -2.22
CA SER A 70 3.32 7.65 -2.24
C SER A 70 3.42 6.79 -0.98
N LEU A 71 3.95 7.33 0.11
CA LEU A 71 4.04 6.60 1.39
C LEU A 71 2.65 6.15 1.83
N PRO A 72 2.51 4.91 2.36
CA PRO A 72 1.21 4.43 2.80
C PRO A 72 0.66 5.26 3.96
N CYS A 73 -0.65 5.49 3.94
CA CYS A 73 -1.32 6.19 5.04
C CYS A 73 -1.38 5.29 6.29
N VAL A 74 -1.82 5.84 7.41
CA VAL A 74 -1.80 5.14 8.70
C VAL A 74 -2.60 3.83 8.66
N LEU A 75 -3.77 3.81 8.03
CA LEU A 75 -4.59 2.61 7.95
C LEU A 75 -3.99 1.56 7.01
N CYS A 76 -3.47 1.99 5.86
CA CYS A 76 -2.78 1.09 4.94
C CYS A 76 -1.54 0.50 5.58
N ARG A 77 -0.78 1.30 6.32
CA ARG A 77 0.42 0.85 7.02
C ARG A 77 0.11 -0.24 8.02
N LYS A 78 -1.00 -0.10 8.77
CA LYS A 78 -1.43 -1.13 9.73
C LYS A 78 -1.74 -2.45 9.04
N VAL A 79 -2.44 -2.41 7.90
CA VAL A 79 -2.77 -3.62 7.14
C VAL A 79 -1.52 -4.27 6.55
N ILE A 80 -0.65 -3.46 5.98
CA ILE A 80 0.63 -3.93 5.41
C ILE A 80 1.47 -4.64 6.48
N GLU A 81 1.57 -4.05 7.66
CA GLU A 81 2.34 -4.62 8.76
C GLU A 81 1.68 -5.88 9.34
N LYS A 82 0.35 -5.90 9.40
CA LYS A 82 -0.40 -7.07 9.88
C LYS A 82 -0.06 -8.32 9.05
N PHE A 83 0.05 -8.17 7.73
CA PHE A 83 0.35 -9.28 6.83
C PHE A 83 1.84 -9.39 6.48
N LYS A 84 2.69 -8.57 7.10
CA LYS A 84 4.15 -8.58 6.89
C LYS A 84 4.54 -8.42 5.42
N ILE A 85 3.83 -7.55 4.72
CA ILE A 85 4.06 -7.30 3.30
C ILE A 85 5.24 -6.35 3.14
N ARG A 86 6.20 -6.74 2.30
CA ARG A 86 7.27 -5.84 1.90
C ARG A 86 6.72 -4.81 0.91
N TRP A 87 7.07 -3.54 1.12
CA TRP A 87 6.61 -2.48 0.25
C TRP A 87 7.73 -1.52 -0.11
N ILE A 88 7.57 -0.85 -1.25
CA ILE A 88 8.45 0.21 -1.73
C ILE A 88 7.56 1.39 -2.10
N ALA A 89 7.92 2.58 -1.64
CA ALA A 89 7.17 3.81 -1.91
C ALA A 89 8.12 5.01 -1.99
N PHE A 90 7.64 6.10 -2.59
CA PHE A 90 8.43 7.32 -2.77
C PHE A 90 8.12 8.34 -1.69
N ASP A 91 9.16 8.88 -1.04
CA ASP A 91 8.99 9.85 0.05
C ASP A 91 9.07 11.32 -0.42
N GLY A 92 9.24 11.54 -1.72
CA GLY A 92 9.42 12.86 -2.31
C GLY A 92 10.87 13.11 -2.74
N PHE A 93 11.81 12.33 -2.24
CA PHE A 93 13.25 12.48 -2.55
C PHE A 93 13.84 11.15 -3.01
N GLN A 94 13.43 10.05 -2.41
CA GLN A 94 14.00 8.73 -2.72
C GLN A 94 12.94 7.65 -2.51
N TRP A 95 13.20 6.49 -3.09
CA TRP A 95 12.38 5.31 -2.88
C TRP A 95 12.74 4.66 -1.55
N ILE A 96 11.72 4.44 -0.73
CA ILE A 96 11.85 3.80 0.58
C ILE A 96 11.44 2.34 0.44
N ASP A 97 12.34 1.43 0.83
CA ASP A 97 12.07 0.00 0.86
C ASP A 97 11.93 -0.43 2.32
N SER A 98 10.80 -1.05 2.65
CA SER A 98 10.48 -1.43 4.04
C SER A 98 11.50 -2.36 4.70
N LEU A 99 12.27 -3.11 3.91
CA LEU A 99 13.30 -4.02 4.43
C LEU A 99 14.70 -3.42 4.45
N ARG A 100 14.97 -2.43 3.60
CA ARG A 100 16.34 -1.93 3.40
C ARG A 100 16.57 -0.53 3.91
N SER A 101 15.50 0.24 4.09
CA SER A 101 15.64 1.63 4.53
C SER A 101 15.82 1.70 6.04
N ASP A 102 16.82 2.49 6.49
CA ASP A 102 17.10 2.65 7.91
C ASP A 102 16.08 3.56 8.60
N ASN A 103 15.58 4.56 7.88
CA ASN A 103 14.64 5.54 8.42
C ASN A 103 13.34 5.50 7.64
N ILE A 104 12.42 4.63 8.06
CA ILE A 104 11.09 4.57 7.45
C ILE A 104 10.24 5.68 8.07
N PRO A 105 9.70 6.60 7.24
CA PRO A 105 8.89 7.70 7.76
C PRO A 105 7.65 7.20 8.51
N ARG A 106 7.25 7.96 9.52
CA ARG A 106 6.03 7.68 10.26
C ARG A 106 4.82 7.81 9.31
N ALA A 107 3.91 6.85 9.37
CA ALA A 107 2.68 6.89 8.60
C ALA A 107 1.79 8.04 9.09
N ARG A 108 1.13 8.71 8.14
CA ARG A 108 0.21 9.82 8.43
C ARG A 108 -1.18 9.49 7.93
N PRO A 109 -2.23 9.95 8.62
CA PRO A 109 -3.59 9.76 8.13
C PRO A 109 -3.88 10.66 6.93
N THR A 110 -4.79 10.22 6.07
CA THR A 110 -5.37 11.09 5.05
C THR A 110 -6.28 12.11 5.73
N ASN A 111 -6.66 13.18 5.03
CA ASN A 111 -7.60 14.17 5.58
C ASN A 111 -8.91 13.53 6.03
N ARG A 112 -9.42 12.57 5.27
CA ARG A 112 -10.62 11.84 5.63
C ARG A 112 -10.43 11.04 6.92
N GLN A 113 -9.31 10.36 7.06
CA GLN A 113 -8.99 9.58 8.25
C GLN A 113 -8.81 10.45 9.48
N ARG A 114 -8.24 11.64 9.33
CA ARG A 114 -8.14 12.61 10.44
C ARG A 114 -9.51 12.97 11.00
N THR A 115 -10.46 13.20 10.12
CA THR A 115 -11.85 13.51 10.53
C THR A 115 -12.47 12.34 11.27
N TRP A 116 -12.32 11.12 10.76
CA TRP A 116 -12.93 9.94 11.39
C TRP A 116 -12.29 9.57 12.72
N MET A 117 -10.98 9.77 12.85
CA MET A 117 -10.21 9.25 13.97
C MET A 117 -9.89 10.33 15.00
N ASN A 118 -10.34 11.57 14.80
CA ASN A 118 -9.91 12.72 15.60
C ASN A 118 -8.39 12.78 15.75
N PHE A 119 -7.70 12.49 14.67
CA PHE A 119 -6.25 12.38 14.67
C PHE A 119 -5.63 13.78 14.72
N THR A 120 -4.79 14.01 15.72
CA THR A 120 -3.98 15.23 15.82
C THR A 120 -2.52 14.88 15.56
N ASP A 121 -1.86 15.73 14.77
CA ASP A 121 -0.44 15.51 14.46
C ASP A 121 0.45 15.68 15.67
#